data_a2263617936188c67b4192197611e9ef
#
_entry.id   a2263617936188c67b4192197611e9ef
#
_cell.length_a   1.000
_cell.length_b   1.000
_cell.length_c   1.000
_cell.angle_alpha   90.00
_cell.angle_beta   90.00
_cell.angle_gamma   90.00
#
_symmetry.space_group_name_H-M   'P 1'
#
loop_
_entity.id
_entity.type
_entity.pdbx_description
1 polymer ?
#
loop_
_entity_poly.entity_id
_entity_poly.type
_entity_poly.pdbx_seq_one_letter_code
_entity_poly.pdbx_strand_id
1 'polypeptide(L)'
;MDCKIDIIPRVLHFKQPAGTSRGTYTTRKVWYLHFTAPEFPNWVGIGECAPLPNLSCDDLPDYEEVLAKICRQVENQGGKLDMEALCKYPSILFGLETAIRHFFEGSWALWDTPFSRGEAGIPINGLIWMGDFNRMLAQIEKKMEAGFRCIKLKIGAINFEEELALLQHIRSHYSFKEIELRVDANGAFSPTDAMEKLKRLSELDLHSIEQPIR
;
A
#
# COMPACT_ATOMS: atom_id res chain seq x y z
N MET A 1 -13.54 11.42 27.89
CA MET A 1 -12.36 10.80 28.52
C MET A 1 -11.20 11.76 28.39
N ASP A 2 -10.43 11.98 29.43
CA ASP A 2 -9.17 12.72 29.29
C ASP A 2 -8.17 11.87 28.52
N CYS A 3 -7.51 12.43 27.51
CA CYS A 3 -6.58 11.67 26.67
C CYS A 3 -5.47 12.57 26.13
N LYS A 4 -4.35 11.96 25.78
CA LYS A 4 -3.18 12.62 25.21
C LYS A 4 -2.67 11.85 23.99
N ILE A 5 -2.20 12.59 22.98
CA ILE A 5 -1.65 12.04 21.76
C ILE A 5 -0.24 12.59 21.53
N ASP A 6 0.76 11.78 21.79
CA ASP A 6 2.15 12.15 21.48
C ASP A 6 2.49 11.78 20.04
N ILE A 7 3.11 12.71 19.32
CA ILE A 7 3.52 12.55 17.92
C ILE A 7 5.01 12.23 17.87
N ILE A 8 5.38 11.09 17.31
CA ILE A 8 6.75 10.58 17.27
C ILE A 8 7.22 10.43 15.82
N PRO A 9 7.94 11.43 15.27
CA PRO A 9 8.44 11.33 13.89
C PRO A 9 9.54 10.28 13.78
N ARG A 10 9.55 9.56 12.65
CA ARG A 10 10.58 8.59 12.27
C ARG A 10 10.89 8.69 10.79
N VAL A 11 12.13 8.41 10.43
CA VAL A 11 12.55 8.20 9.05
C VAL A 11 12.93 6.73 8.90
N LEU A 12 12.14 6.01 8.10
CA LEU A 12 12.41 4.62 7.75
C LEU A 12 13.31 4.58 6.52
N HIS A 13 14.30 3.70 6.51
CA HIS A 13 15.18 3.49 5.37
C HIS A 13 14.82 2.17 4.68
N PHE A 14 14.59 2.22 3.37
CA PHE A 14 14.34 1.01 2.60
C PHE A 14 15.60 0.16 2.53
N LYS A 15 15.47 -1.16 2.69
CA LYS A 15 16.59 -2.10 2.50
C LYS A 15 17.11 -2.11 1.06
N GLN A 16 16.22 -1.80 0.12
CA GLN A 16 16.52 -1.60 -1.30
C GLN A 16 15.66 -0.44 -1.80
N PRO A 17 16.15 0.38 -2.75
CA PRO A 17 15.36 1.44 -3.34
C PRO A 17 14.02 0.92 -3.89
N ALA A 18 12.93 1.59 -3.54
CA ALA A 18 11.59 1.25 -4.01
C ALA A 18 11.22 2.12 -5.22
N GLY A 19 11.25 1.52 -6.41
CA GLY A 19 10.81 2.18 -7.64
C GLY A 19 9.29 2.22 -7.74
N THR A 20 8.73 3.37 -8.10
CA THR A 20 7.30 3.56 -8.36
C THR A 20 7.10 4.37 -9.64
N SER A 21 5.89 4.50 -10.13
CA SER A 21 5.55 5.40 -11.25
C SER A 21 5.83 6.89 -10.97
N ARG A 22 6.07 7.25 -9.70
CA ARG A 22 6.35 8.62 -9.26
C ARG A 22 7.81 8.88 -8.97
N GLY A 23 8.66 7.87 -8.99
CA GLY A 23 10.08 7.97 -8.70
C GLY A 23 10.59 6.85 -7.81
N THR A 24 11.85 6.97 -7.37
CA THR A 24 12.52 5.99 -6.52
C THR A 24 12.66 6.54 -5.10
N TYR A 25 12.14 5.79 -4.14
CA TYR A 25 12.23 6.14 -2.72
C TYR A 25 13.29 5.31 -2.03
N THR A 26 14.15 5.96 -1.26
CA THR A 26 15.17 5.32 -0.39
C THR A 26 14.82 5.46 1.07
N THR A 27 13.96 6.41 1.41
CA THR A 27 13.48 6.68 2.77
C THR A 27 11.98 6.95 2.75
N ARG A 28 11.34 6.77 3.91
CA ARG A 28 9.96 7.17 4.15
C ARG A 28 9.85 7.84 5.51
N LYS A 29 9.36 9.06 5.54
CA LYS A 29 9.02 9.76 6.79
C LYS A 29 7.64 9.32 7.24
N VAL A 30 7.51 9.00 8.52
CA VAL A 30 6.26 8.58 9.16
C VAL A 30 6.14 9.24 10.53
N TRP A 31 4.92 9.34 11.05
CA TRP A 31 4.65 9.84 12.40
C TRP A 31 3.82 8.80 13.15
N TYR A 32 4.41 8.22 14.18
CA TYR A 32 3.66 7.37 15.09
C TYR A 32 2.89 8.23 16.07
N LEU A 33 1.64 7.84 16.33
CA LEU A 33 0.79 8.43 17.33
C LEU A 33 0.72 7.50 18.54
N HIS A 34 1.03 8.02 19.72
CA HIS A 34 0.84 7.32 20.97
C HIS A 34 -0.36 7.92 21.69
N PHE A 35 -1.49 7.19 21.68
CA PHE A 35 -2.70 7.57 22.37
C PHE A 35 -2.67 6.98 23.78
N THR A 36 -2.84 7.83 24.80
CA THR A 36 -2.85 7.48 26.22
C THR A 36 -4.02 8.11 26.95
N ALA A 37 -4.44 7.50 28.05
CA ALA A 37 -5.44 8.07 28.96
C ALA A 37 -5.05 7.79 30.41
N PRO A 38 -5.30 8.73 31.37
CA PRO A 38 -4.94 8.55 32.76
C PRO A 38 -5.58 7.33 33.44
N GLU A 39 -6.77 6.94 32.96
CA GLU A 39 -7.49 5.77 33.47
C GLU A 39 -6.78 4.45 33.19
N PHE A 40 -5.86 4.44 32.19
CA PHE A 40 -5.09 3.27 31.76
C PHE A 40 -3.60 3.59 31.66
N PRO A 41 -2.91 3.90 32.76
CA PRO A 41 -1.56 4.50 32.76
C PRO A 41 -0.46 3.61 32.16
N ASN A 42 -0.67 2.31 32.08
CA ASN A 42 0.29 1.33 31.55
C ASN A 42 -0.04 0.89 30.11
N TRP A 43 -0.98 1.57 29.46
CA TRP A 43 -1.45 1.18 28.13
C TRP A 43 -1.30 2.31 27.13
N VAL A 44 -0.84 1.96 25.91
CA VAL A 44 -0.62 2.91 24.81
C VAL A 44 -1.26 2.37 23.54
N GLY A 45 -2.16 3.14 22.97
CA GLY A 45 -2.65 2.89 21.62
C GLY A 45 -1.69 3.47 20.59
N ILE A 46 -1.32 2.70 19.56
CA ILE A 46 -0.34 3.10 18.55
C ILE A 46 -1.01 3.16 17.18
N GLY A 47 -0.80 4.27 16.46
CA GLY A 47 -1.16 4.43 15.06
C GLY A 47 -0.02 5.01 14.25
N GLU A 48 -0.11 4.95 12.94
CA GLU A 48 0.91 5.46 12.02
C GLU A 48 0.28 6.38 10.98
N CYS A 49 0.79 7.61 10.89
CA CYS A 49 0.49 8.55 9.82
C CYS A 49 1.63 8.50 8.81
N ALA A 50 1.36 8.09 7.57
CA ALA A 50 2.41 7.82 6.60
C ALA A 50 2.01 8.25 5.18
N PRO A 51 1.80 9.57 4.92
CA PRO A 51 1.55 10.04 3.57
C PRO A 51 2.73 9.68 2.66
N LEU A 52 2.44 9.29 1.43
CA LEU A 52 3.48 9.01 0.45
C LEU A 52 3.79 10.29 -0.33
N PRO A 53 5.06 10.75 -0.33
CA PRO A 53 5.46 11.98 -1.02
C PRO A 53 5.06 11.98 -2.50
N ASN A 54 4.51 13.11 -2.97
CA ASN A 54 4.04 13.34 -4.34
C ASN A 54 2.90 12.40 -4.81
N LEU A 55 2.26 11.66 -3.90
CA LEU A 55 1.18 10.73 -4.23
C LEU A 55 -0.04 10.89 -3.35
N SER A 56 0.13 10.92 -2.02
CA SER A 56 -1.00 11.06 -1.09
C SER A 56 -1.62 12.44 -1.22
N CYS A 57 -2.95 12.53 -1.19
CA CYS A 57 -3.66 13.81 -1.29
C CYS A 57 -3.41 14.72 -0.08
N ASP A 58 -2.97 14.15 1.03
CA ASP A 58 -2.59 14.84 2.26
C ASP A 58 -1.05 14.89 2.48
N ASP A 59 -0.26 14.77 1.41
CA ASP A 59 1.17 15.10 1.42
C ASP A 59 1.34 16.64 1.39
N LEU A 60 1.23 17.26 2.56
CA LEU A 60 1.20 18.71 2.73
C LEU A 60 2.56 19.26 3.14
N PRO A 61 2.95 20.47 2.67
CA PRO A 61 4.19 21.11 3.12
C PRO A 61 4.24 21.37 4.63
N ASP A 62 3.09 21.64 5.24
CA ASP A 62 2.88 21.92 6.68
C ASP A 62 2.28 20.72 7.43
N TYR A 63 2.50 19.50 6.94
CA TYR A 63 1.89 18.27 7.47
C TYR A 63 2.01 18.13 9.00
N GLU A 64 3.18 18.43 9.57
CA GLU A 64 3.42 18.29 11.01
C GLU A 64 2.59 19.27 11.83
N GLU A 65 2.40 20.50 11.32
CA GLU A 65 1.58 21.52 11.99
C GLU A 65 0.10 21.13 11.93
N VAL A 66 -0.35 20.66 10.79
CA VAL A 66 -1.73 20.15 10.58
C VAL A 66 -1.99 18.96 11.48
N LEU A 67 -1.08 17.98 11.52
CA LEU A 67 -1.18 16.80 12.37
C LEU A 67 -1.26 17.22 13.87
N ALA A 68 -0.36 18.09 14.32
CA ALA A 68 -0.35 18.55 15.70
C ALA A 68 -1.63 19.31 16.07
N LYS A 69 -2.19 20.10 15.15
CA LYS A 69 -3.45 20.81 15.36
C LYS A 69 -4.62 19.83 15.50
N ILE A 70 -4.68 18.83 14.62
CA ILE A 70 -5.74 17.81 14.63
C ILE A 70 -5.65 16.97 15.92
N CYS A 71 -4.45 16.53 16.32
CA CYS A 71 -4.27 15.76 17.56
C CYS A 71 -4.81 16.55 18.76
N ARG A 72 -4.46 17.85 18.90
CA ARG A 72 -5.01 18.71 19.97
C ARG A 72 -6.54 18.84 19.92
N GLN A 73 -7.14 18.89 18.73
CA GLN A 73 -8.61 18.92 18.60
C GLN A 73 -9.23 17.62 19.11
N VAL A 74 -8.65 16.47 18.75
CA VAL A 74 -9.10 15.15 19.21
C VAL A 74 -8.96 15.01 20.72
N GLU A 75 -7.84 15.46 21.32
CA GLU A 75 -7.64 15.51 22.76
C GLU A 75 -8.74 16.33 23.45
N ASN A 76 -8.99 17.56 22.98
CA ASN A 76 -10.02 18.46 23.52
C ASN A 76 -11.44 17.90 23.39
N GLN A 77 -11.67 17.01 22.44
CA GLN A 77 -12.95 16.31 22.21
C GLN A 77 -13.04 14.96 22.92
N GLY A 78 -12.07 14.66 23.79
CA GLY A 78 -12.06 13.41 24.57
C GLY A 78 -11.84 12.16 23.72
N GLY A 79 -11.04 12.25 22.66
CA GLY A 79 -10.72 11.15 21.75
C GLY A 79 -11.75 10.93 20.63
N LYS A 80 -12.73 11.83 20.46
CA LYS A 80 -13.70 11.71 19.36
C LYS A 80 -13.13 12.22 18.04
N LEU A 81 -13.36 11.44 16.98
CA LEU A 81 -12.97 11.78 15.61
C LEU A 81 -14.14 12.44 14.85
N ASP A 82 -13.88 13.58 14.24
CA ASP A 82 -14.76 14.18 13.24
C ASP A 82 -14.41 13.58 11.88
N MET A 83 -15.12 12.52 11.51
CA MET A 83 -14.85 11.75 10.29
C MET A 83 -15.01 12.60 9.02
N GLU A 84 -16.00 13.52 9.00
CA GLU A 84 -16.22 14.39 7.85
C GLU A 84 -15.08 15.39 7.66
N ALA A 85 -14.63 16.02 8.75
CA ALA A 85 -13.49 16.93 8.70
C ALA A 85 -12.17 16.22 8.38
N LEU A 86 -12.00 14.97 8.80
CA LEU A 86 -10.77 14.20 8.65
C LEU A 86 -10.65 13.44 7.32
N CYS A 87 -11.73 13.23 6.56
CA CYS A 87 -11.68 12.48 5.30
C CYS A 87 -10.74 13.11 4.25
N LYS A 88 -10.44 14.39 4.33
CA LYS A 88 -9.46 15.09 3.49
C LYS A 88 -7.99 14.89 3.94
N TYR A 89 -7.77 14.25 5.09
CA TYR A 89 -6.46 13.91 5.65
C TYR A 89 -6.39 12.39 5.94
N PRO A 90 -6.45 11.54 4.90
CA PRO A 90 -6.63 10.10 5.09
C PRO A 90 -5.49 9.43 5.85
N SER A 91 -4.23 9.90 5.74
CA SER A 91 -3.13 9.35 6.51
C SER A 91 -3.22 9.70 7.99
N ILE A 92 -3.71 10.90 8.32
CA ILE A 92 -3.94 11.35 9.71
C ILE A 92 -5.13 10.60 10.29
N LEU A 93 -6.23 10.50 9.54
CA LEU A 93 -7.42 9.75 9.96
C LEU A 93 -7.06 8.30 10.27
N PHE A 94 -6.34 7.62 9.36
CA PHE A 94 -5.92 6.24 9.56
C PHE A 94 -5.06 6.08 10.83
N GLY A 95 -4.10 6.97 11.04
CA GLY A 95 -3.25 6.94 12.23
C GLY A 95 -4.03 7.13 13.53
N LEU A 96 -4.92 8.11 13.58
CA LEU A 96 -5.76 8.38 14.76
C LEU A 96 -6.75 7.23 15.01
N GLU A 97 -7.45 6.77 14.00
CA GLU A 97 -8.42 5.68 14.11
C GLU A 97 -7.73 4.39 14.60
N THR A 98 -6.56 4.08 14.04
CA THR A 98 -5.78 2.90 14.46
C THR A 98 -5.29 3.05 15.90
N ALA A 99 -4.75 4.21 16.30
CA ALA A 99 -4.26 4.43 17.66
C ALA A 99 -5.37 4.29 18.71
N ILE A 100 -6.52 4.92 18.45
CA ILE A 100 -7.67 4.87 19.34
C ILE A 100 -8.23 3.45 19.43
N ARG A 101 -8.36 2.77 18.28
CA ARG A 101 -8.86 1.40 18.25
C ARG A 101 -7.91 0.45 18.97
N HIS A 102 -6.61 0.52 18.70
CA HIS A 102 -5.60 -0.28 19.41
C HIS A 102 -5.65 -0.05 20.92
N PHE A 103 -5.88 1.19 21.35
CA PHE A 103 -6.02 1.51 22.78
C PHE A 103 -7.21 0.80 23.42
N PHE A 104 -8.39 0.83 22.80
CA PHE A 104 -9.59 0.25 23.37
C PHE A 104 -9.66 -1.28 23.26
N GLU A 105 -9.10 -1.86 22.17
CA GLU A 105 -9.06 -3.31 21.99
C GLU A 105 -7.98 -4.00 22.85
N GLY A 106 -7.00 -3.26 23.32
CA GLY A 106 -5.90 -3.78 24.16
C GLY A 106 -4.96 -4.72 23.41
N SER A 107 -5.03 -4.80 22.09
CA SER A 107 -4.21 -5.67 21.26
C SER A 107 -4.18 -5.20 19.80
N TRP A 108 -3.26 -5.76 19.01
CA TRP A 108 -3.23 -5.57 17.55
C TRP A 108 -4.29 -6.39 16.79
N ALA A 109 -4.99 -7.28 17.46
CA ALA A 109 -6.13 -8.00 16.90
C ALA A 109 -7.37 -7.09 16.87
N LEU A 110 -7.33 -6.00 16.05
CA LEU A 110 -8.34 -4.95 15.97
C LEU A 110 -9.73 -5.44 15.56
N TRP A 111 -9.81 -6.62 14.97
CA TRP A 111 -11.05 -7.32 14.63
C TRP A 111 -10.91 -8.78 14.99
N ASP A 112 -11.92 -9.36 15.60
CA ASP A 112 -11.94 -10.78 15.93
C ASP A 112 -12.30 -11.62 14.67
N THR A 113 -11.22 -12.02 13.95
CA THR A 113 -11.31 -12.86 12.75
C THR A 113 -10.34 -14.05 12.87
N PRO A 114 -10.56 -15.16 12.13
CA PRO A 114 -9.58 -16.23 12.07
C PRO A 114 -8.17 -15.78 11.65
N PHE A 115 -8.09 -14.76 10.77
CA PHE A 115 -6.81 -14.19 10.36
C PHE A 115 -6.11 -13.46 11.51
N SER A 116 -6.83 -12.59 12.24
CA SER A 116 -6.24 -11.84 13.36
C SER A 116 -5.82 -12.74 14.53
N ARG A 117 -6.45 -13.89 14.68
CA ARG A 117 -6.06 -14.93 15.65
C ARG A 117 -4.95 -15.85 15.15
N GLY A 118 -4.47 -15.72 13.92
CA GLY A 118 -3.45 -16.57 13.32
C GLY A 118 -3.93 -17.98 12.95
N GLU A 119 -5.25 -18.20 12.88
CA GLU A 119 -5.88 -19.48 12.54
C GLU A 119 -6.03 -19.70 11.04
N ALA A 120 -6.01 -18.63 10.26
CA ALA A 120 -6.14 -18.67 8.81
C ALA A 120 -5.23 -17.63 8.14
N GLY A 121 -4.75 -17.95 6.92
CA GLY A 121 -4.03 -17.01 6.06
C GLY A 121 -4.98 -16.21 5.16
N ILE A 122 -4.47 -15.12 4.59
CA ILE A 122 -5.13 -14.38 3.51
C ILE A 122 -4.36 -14.67 2.21
N PRO A 123 -5.01 -15.14 1.13
CA PRO A 123 -4.36 -15.30 -0.16
C PRO A 123 -3.83 -13.96 -0.67
N ILE A 124 -2.58 -13.94 -1.13
CA ILE A 124 -1.93 -12.77 -1.71
C ILE A 124 -1.31 -13.11 -3.08
N ASN A 125 -1.17 -12.12 -3.93
CA ASN A 125 -0.43 -12.29 -5.19
C ASN A 125 1.08 -12.15 -4.98
N GLY A 126 1.85 -12.81 -5.85
CA GLY A 126 3.27 -12.54 -6.03
C GLY A 126 3.45 -11.26 -6.85
N LEU A 127 3.93 -10.18 -6.23
CA LEU A 127 4.18 -8.93 -6.92
C LEU A 127 5.54 -8.95 -7.61
N ILE A 128 5.56 -8.56 -8.90
CA ILE A 128 6.75 -8.31 -9.71
C ILE A 128 6.89 -6.80 -9.86
N TRP A 129 7.91 -6.26 -9.22
CA TRP A 129 8.23 -4.83 -9.28
C TRP A 129 8.85 -4.45 -10.61
N MET A 130 8.64 -3.19 -10.99
CA MET A 130 9.29 -2.56 -12.14
C MET A 130 10.82 -2.71 -12.06
N GLY A 131 11.43 -2.98 -13.21
CA GLY A 131 12.87 -3.14 -13.39
C GLY A 131 13.17 -3.31 -14.86
N ASP A 132 14.42 -3.62 -15.19
CA ASP A 132 14.78 -4.13 -16.51
C ASP A 132 14.23 -5.55 -16.73
N PHE A 133 14.25 -6.00 -17.98
CA PHE A 133 13.73 -7.32 -18.37
C PHE A 133 14.30 -8.46 -17.52
N ASN A 134 15.61 -8.53 -17.34
CA ASN A 134 16.26 -9.64 -16.63
C ASN A 134 15.90 -9.66 -15.13
N ARG A 135 15.82 -8.47 -14.52
CA ARG A 135 15.41 -8.34 -13.13
C ARG A 135 13.95 -8.73 -12.92
N MET A 136 13.08 -8.37 -13.83
CA MET A 136 11.66 -8.78 -13.77
C MET A 136 11.51 -10.28 -13.99
N LEU A 137 12.24 -10.87 -14.94
CA LEU A 137 12.24 -12.31 -15.19
C LEU A 137 12.70 -13.09 -13.94
N ALA A 138 13.81 -12.69 -13.33
CA ALA A 138 14.29 -13.33 -12.09
C ALA A 138 13.30 -13.22 -10.92
N GLN A 139 12.54 -12.13 -10.82
CA GLN A 139 11.47 -12.00 -9.83
C GLN A 139 10.31 -12.97 -10.13
N ILE A 140 9.93 -13.13 -11.41
CA ILE A 140 8.89 -14.06 -11.83
C ILE A 140 9.28 -15.49 -11.44
N GLU A 141 10.46 -15.95 -11.86
CA GLU A 141 10.97 -17.29 -11.56
C GLU A 141 10.94 -17.57 -10.04
N LYS A 142 11.48 -16.64 -9.24
CA LYS A 142 11.47 -16.75 -7.77
C LYS A 142 10.06 -16.85 -7.19
N LYS A 143 9.07 -16.13 -7.72
CA LYS A 143 7.68 -16.19 -7.24
C LYS A 143 7.00 -17.49 -7.65
N MET A 144 7.31 -17.98 -8.83
CA MET A 144 6.80 -19.26 -9.33
C MET A 144 7.36 -20.43 -8.51
N GLU A 145 8.67 -20.45 -8.25
CA GLU A 145 9.31 -21.42 -7.38
C GLU A 145 8.75 -21.41 -5.95
N ALA A 146 8.40 -20.21 -5.45
CA ALA A 146 7.77 -20.06 -4.12
C ALA A 146 6.29 -20.50 -4.10
N GLY A 147 5.71 -20.97 -5.23
CA GLY A 147 4.38 -21.53 -5.28
C GLY A 147 3.23 -20.51 -5.35
N PHE A 148 3.50 -19.26 -5.71
CA PHE A 148 2.42 -18.28 -5.92
C PHE A 148 1.50 -18.72 -7.07
N ARG A 149 0.19 -18.64 -6.83
CA ARG A 149 -0.85 -18.97 -7.82
C ARG A 149 -1.45 -17.75 -8.52
N CYS A 150 -1.12 -16.55 -8.06
CA CYS A 150 -1.45 -15.29 -8.68
C CYS A 150 -0.19 -14.43 -8.77
N ILE A 151 0.13 -13.98 -9.98
CA ILE A 151 1.27 -13.09 -10.25
C ILE A 151 0.75 -11.76 -10.77
N LYS A 152 1.13 -10.64 -10.11
CA LYS A 152 0.82 -9.29 -10.56
C LYS A 152 2.10 -8.60 -11.03
N LEU A 153 2.17 -8.25 -12.33
CA LEU A 153 3.28 -7.49 -12.89
C LEU A 153 2.93 -6.01 -12.95
N LYS A 154 3.85 -5.17 -12.49
CA LYS A 154 3.84 -3.76 -12.83
C LYS A 154 4.44 -3.57 -14.21
N ILE A 155 3.66 -2.95 -15.11
CA ILE A 155 4.04 -2.67 -16.49
C ILE A 155 4.04 -1.16 -16.77
N GLY A 156 4.61 -0.74 -17.91
CA GLY A 156 4.71 0.67 -18.30
C GLY A 156 6.02 1.34 -17.91
N ALA A 157 7.03 0.56 -17.45
CA ALA A 157 8.35 1.08 -17.09
C ALA A 157 9.43 0.79 -18.13
N ILE A 158 9.26 -0.27 -18.90
CA ILE A 158 10.15 -0.67 -20.00
C ILE A 158 9.37 -0.69 -21.32
N ASN A 159 10.02 -1.14 -22.42
CA ASN A 159 9.34 -1.27 -23.69
C ASN A 159 8.19 -2.28 -23.59
N PHE A 160 7.04 -1.96 -24.17
CA PHE A 160 5.84 -2.81 -24.13
C PHE A 160 6.07 -4.22 -24.71
N GLU A 161 6.91 -4.35 -25.76
CA GLU A 161 7.25 -5.65 -26.32
C GLU A 161 8.02 -6.54 -25.34
N GLU A 162 8.90 -5.95 -24.53
CA GLU A 162 9.62 -6.67 -23.47
C GLU A 162 8.67 -7.09 -22.35
N GLU A 163 7.72 -6.23 -21.97
CA GLU A 163 6.71 -6.55 -20.97
C GLU A 163 5.78 -7.67 -21.44
N LEU A 164 5.38 -7.61 -22.72
CA LEU A 164 4.58 -8.64 -23.36
C LEU A 164 5.34 -9.98 -23.38
N ALA A 165 6.64 -9.96 -23.70
CA ALA A 165 7.49 -11.15 -23.72
C ALA A 165 7.59 -11.80 -22.31
N LEU A 166 7.65 -11.02 -21.23
CA LEU A 166 7.62 -11.54 -19.86
C LEU A 166 6.29 -12.26 -19.55
N LEU A 167 5.17 -11.69 -19.96
CA LEU A 167 3.85 -12.31 -19.78
C LEU A 167 3.70 -13.58 -20.62
N GLN A 168 4.18 -13.56 -21.87
CA GLN A 168 4.22 -14.73 -22.75
C GLN A 168 5.11 -15.84 -22.18
N HIS A 169 6.25 -15.47 -21.55
CA HIS A 169 7.11 -16.43 -20.87
C HIS A 169 6.35 -17.17 -19.76
N ILE A 170 5.58 -16.46 -18.92
CA ILE A 170 4.76 -17.12 -17.92
C ILE A 170 3.72 -18.04 -18.57
N ARG A 171 3.03 -17.59 -19.59
CA ARG A 171 1.99 -18.38 -20.28
C ARG A 171 2.53 -19.59 -21.05
N SER A 172 3.79 -19.56 -21.49
CA SER A 172 4.43 -20.72 -22.13
C SER A 172 4.71 -21.87 -21.15
N HIS A 173 4.78 -21.58 -19.83
CA HIS A 173 5.04 -22.57 -18.79
C HIS A 173 3.79 -22.93 -17.99
N TYR A 174 2.83 -21.99 -17.86
CA TYR A 174 1.66 -22.12 -16.98
C TYR A 174 0.39 -21.62 -17.68
N SER A 175 -0.62 -22.45 -17.71
CA SER A 175 -1.96 -22.09 -18.19
C SER A 175 -2.62 -21.06 -17.24
N PHE A 176 -3.70 -20.43 -17.71
CA PHE A 176 -4.50 -19.52 -16.88
C PHE A 176 -5.21 -20.22 -15.69
N LYS A 177 -5.34 -21.55 -15.75
CA LYS A 177 -5.89 -22.38 -14.65
C LYS A 177 -4.87 -22.64 -13.54
N GLU A 178 -3.59 -22.59 -13.87
CA GLU A 178 -2.50 -22.83 -12.92
C GLU A 178 -2.03 -21.54 -12.25
N ILE A 179 -1.87 -20.46 -13.05
CA ILE A 179 -1.45 -19.15 -12.56
C ILE A 179 -2.37 -18.06 -13.10
N GLU A 180 -3.01 -17.35 -12.19
CA GLU A 180 -3.72 -16.12 -12.47
C GLU A 180 -2.71 -15.00 -12.73
N LEU A 181 -2.83 -14.31 -13.87
CA LEU A 181 -2.03 -13.13 -14.19
C LEU A 181 -2.84 -11.85 -14.06
N ARG A 182 -2.25 -10.89 -13.38
CA ARG A 182 -2.73 -9.51 -13.29
C ARG A 182 -1.64 -8.55 -13.72
N VAL A 183 -2.00 -7.45 -14.34
CA VAL A 183 -1.06 -6.38 -14.67
C VAL A 183 -1.55 -5.05 -14.13
N ASP A 184 -0.59 -4.16 -13.83
CA ASP A 184 -0.86 -2.81 -13.36
C ASP A 184 0.02 -1.84 -14.16
N ALA A 185 -0.61 -1.05 -15.01
CA ALA A 185 0.06 -0.11 -15.91
C ALA A 185 0.31 1.27 -15.27
N ASN A 186 -0.27 1.55 -14.11
CA ASN A 186 -0.13 2.83 -13.40
C ASN A 186 -0.35 4.07 -14.30
N GLY A 187 -1.26 4.00 -15.27
CA GLY A 187 -1.56 5.07 -16.21
C GLY A 187 -0.49 5.30 -17.27
N ALA A 188 0.30 4.28 -17.61
CA ALA A 188 1.41 4.41 -18.55
C ALA A 188 0.98 4.45 -20.03
N PHE A 189 -0.21 3.95 -20.36
CA PHE A 189 -0.67 3.96 -21.74
C PHE A 189 -1.29 5.30 -22.10
N SER A 190 -1.03 5.74 -23.34
CA SER A 190 -1.74 6.90 -23.88
C SER A 190 -3.13 6.49 -24.40
N PRO A 191 -4.12 7.41 -24.45
CA PRO A 191 -5.41 7.11 -25.05
C PRO A 191 -5.34 6.61 -26.50
N THR A 192 -4.27 6.94 -27.24
CA THR A 192 -4.08 6.57 -28.64
C THR A 192 -3.57 5.14 -28.83
N ASP A 193 -2.75 4.62 -27.90
CA ASP A 193 -2.15 3.27 -28.00
C ASP A 193 -2.79 2.26 -27.05
N ALA A 194 -3.59 2.72 -26.09
CA ALA A 194 -4.18 1.85 -25.09
C ALA A 194 -5.01 0.71 -25.67
N MET A 195 -5.85 0.98 -26.67
CA MET A 195 -6.72 -0.06 -27.26
C MET A 195 -5.92 -1.16 -27.96
N GLU A 196 -4.85 -0.82 -28.66
CA GLU A 196 -3.97 -1.80 -29.29
C GLU A 196 -3.26 -2.67 -28.24
N LYS A 197 -2.67 -2.03 -27.23
CA LYS A 197 -2.00 -2.73 -26.13
C LYS A 197 -2.95 -3.63 -25.33
N LEU A 198 -4.15 -3.14 -25.02
CA LEU A 198 -5.18 -3.91 -24.33
C LEU A 198 -5.60 -5.15 -25.13
N LYS A 199 -5.76 -5.02 -26.46
CA LYS A 199 -6.08 -6.14 -27.34
C LYS A 199 -5.00 -7.22 -27.27
N ARG A 200 -3.73 -6.84 -27.36
CA ARG A 200 -2.60 -7.79 -27.29
C ARG A 200 -2.49 -8.45 -25.90
N LEU A 201 -2.74 -7.69 -24.83
CA LEU A 201 -2.76 -8.21 -23.48
C LEU A 201 -3.93 -9.19 -23.26
N SER A 202 -5.10 -8.95 -23.88
CA SER A 202 -6.26 -9.84 -23.76
C SER A 202 -6.03 -11.23 -24.34
N GLU A 203 -5.06 -11.40 -25.27
CA GLU A 203 -4.68 -12.68 -25.84
C GLU A 203 -3.93 -13.60 -24.86
N LEU A 204 -3.55 -13.07 -23.69
CA LEU A 204 -2.77 -13.78 -22.67
C LEU A 204 -3.62 -14.30 -21.49
N ASP A 205 -4.93 -14.36 -21.63
CA ASP A 205 -5.82 -14.82 -20.57
C ASP A 205 -5.54 -14.14 -19.22
N LEU A 206 -5.39 -12.79 -19.23
CA LEU A 206 -5.20 -12.01 -18.02
C LEU A 206 -6.50 -11.96 -17.22
N HIS A 207 -6.40 -12.05 -15.89
CA HIS A 207 -7.53 -11.81 -15.01
C HIS A 207 -7.97 -10.34 -15.04
N SER A 208 -7.03 -9.43 -14.99
CA SER A 208 -7.32 -7.98 -14.93
C SER A 208 -6.11 -7.14 -15.32
N ILE A 209 -6.41 -5.92 -15.74
CA ILE A 209 -5.46 -4.81 -15.83
C ILE A 209 -5.94 -3.67 -14.95
N GLU A 210 -5.02 -3.11 -14.16
CA GLU A 210 -5.25 -1.96 -13.31
C GLU A 210 -4.71 -0.71 -14.01
N GLN A 211 -5.52 0.36 -14.01
CA GLN A 211 -5.18 1.70 -14.46
C GLN A 211 -4.35 1.73 -15.77
N PRO A 212 -4.89 1.29 -16.91
CA PRO A 212 -4.15 1.33 -18.19
C PRO A 212 -3.83 2.75 -18.62
N ILE A 213 -4.76 3.68 -18.44
CA ILE A 213 -4.63 5.13 -18.72
C ILE A 213 -4.89 5.94 -17.46
N ARG A 214 -4.46 7.21 -17.46
CA ARG A 214 -4.69 8.17 -16.36
C ARG A 214 -6.12 8.65 -16.31
#